data_e37873fae62834d523fe2f00d3c1b727
#
_entry.id   e37873fae62834d523fe2f00d3c1b727
#
_cell.length_a   1.000
_cell.length_b   1.000
_cell.length_c   1.000
_cell.angle_alpha   90.00
_cell.angle_beta   90.00
_cell.angle_gamma   90.00
#
_symmetry.space_group_name_H-M   'P 1'
#
loop_
_entity.id
_entity.type
_entity.pdbx_description
1 polymer ?
#
loop_
_entity_poly.entity_id
_entity_poly.type
_entity_poly.pdbx_seq_one_letter_code
_entity_poly.pdbx_strand_id
1 'polypeptide(L)'
;YFYFVIKNKRQQCYHSGMHVLDYLYRYQNIDFKEVPFNEVDALVLAMVSYFPFDELKDQKDIYSSEELLKRINEYKAPKNIGERKLNYIEVVKIICRSLRFKHAKFAWFKKERDVVNSKQFQAITIILHDFAYVSFCGTDSTTLGWKEDFNMAYLDTVPSEIEAIRYLQDVSYNFVFKKMYVGGHSKGGRLAITAAKRLNKR
;
A
#
# COMPACT_ATOMS: atom_id res chain seq x y z
N TYR A 1 8.60 -16.97 4.66
CA TYR A 1 8.71 -16.94 3.19
C TYR A 1 8.20 -15.60 2.69
N PHE A 2 9.06 -14.85 1.96
CA PHE A 2 8.71 -13.57 1.36
C PHE A 2 8.37 -13.79 -0.10
N TYR A 3 7.25 -13.20 -0.55
CA TYR A 3 6.86 -13.20 -1.96
C TYR A 3 6.95 -11.79 -2.53
N PHE A 4 7.60 -11.68 -3.68
CA PHE A 4 7.67 -10.42 -4.43
C PHE A 4 6.57 -10.40 -5.48
N VAL A 5 5.82 -9.31 -5.54
CA VAL A 5 4.94 -9.03 -6.66
C VAL A 5 5.64 -7.98 -7.53
N ILE A 6 6.35 -8.47 -8.56
CA ILE A 6 6.97 -7.60 -9.57
C ILE A 6 6.07 -7.59 -10.79
N LYS A 7 5.61 -6.41 -11.16
CA LYS A 7 4.91 -6.23 -12.44
C LYS A 7 5.90 -6.37 -13.59
N ASN A 8 5.91 -7.54 -14.25
CA ASN A 8 6.68 -7.75 -15.47
C ASN A 8 5.99 -7.03 -16.65
N LYS A 9 6.73 -6.17 -17.35
CA LYS A 9 6.25 -5.27 -18.44
C LYS A 9 5.88 -5.99 -19.74
N ARG A 10 5.44 -7.24 -19.76
CA ARG A 10 5.05 -7.95 -20.98
C ARG A 10 3.83 -8.83 -20.78
N GLN A 11 2.67 -8.19 -20.66
CA GLN A 11 1.43 -8.71 -21.24
C GLN A 11 0.62 -7.52 -21.71
N GLN A 12 0.71 -7.24 -23.01
CA GLN A 12 -0.26 -6.44 -23.74
C GLN A 12 -1.58 -7.23 -23.75
N CYS A 13 -2.42 -6.99 -22.76
CA CYS A 13 -3.83 -7.31 -22.90
C CYS A 13 -4.47 -6.19 -23.70
N TYR A 14 -4.58 -6.40 -25.00
CA TYR A 14 -5.58 -5.71 -25.81
C TYR A 14 -6.95 -6.13 -25.28
N HIS A 15 -7.64 -5.23 -24.61
CA HIS A 15 -9.08 -4.97 -24.58
C HIS A 15 -9.35 -4.02 -23.42
N SER A 16 -10.11 -2.96 -23.65
CA SER A 16 -10.64 -1.92 -22.75
C SER A 16 -10.19 -2.10 -21.29
N GLY A 17 -9.17 -1.34 -20.88
CA GLY A 17 -8.45 -1.55 -19.62
C GLY A 17 -9.38 -1.70 -18.44
N MET A 18 -9.42 -2.88 -17.85
CA MET A 18 -10.12 -3.13 -16.60
C MET A 18 -9.43 -2.30 -15.51
N HIS A 19 -10.14 -1.31 -14.99
CA HIS A 19 -9.68 -0.52 -13.86
C HIS A 19 -9.63 -1.38 -12.60
N VAL A 20 -8.76 -1.01 -11.64
CA VAL A 20 -8.68 -1.69 -10.34
C VAL A 20 -10.03 -1.74 -9.63
N LEU A 21 -10.86 -0.71 -9.80
CA LEU A 21 -12.22 -0.68 -9.27
C LEU A 21 -13.12 -1.74 -9.91
N ASP A 22 -13.01 -1.98 -11.22
CA ASP A 22 -13.79 -3.02 -11.91
C ASP A 22 -13.44 -4.40 -11.39
N TYR A 23 -12.14 -4.65 -11.13
CA TYR A 23 -11.69 -5.87 -10.48
C TYR A 23 -12.30 -6.03 -9.09
N LEU A 24 -12.23 -4.98 -8.26
CA LEU A 24 -12.80 -4.99 -6.92
C LEU A 24 -14.30 -5.26 -6.94
N TYR A 25 -15.07 -4.58 -7.78
CA TYR A 25 -16.53 -4.80 -7.91
C TYR A 25 -16.85 -6.22 -8.32
N ARG A 26 -16.04 -6.80 -9.21
CA ARG A 26 -16.24 -8.18 -9.69
C ARG A 26 -15.90 -9.23 -8.64
N TYR A 27 -14.81 -9.03 -7.88
CA TYR A 27 -14.26 -10.05 -6.97
C TYR A 27 -14.55 -9.80 -5.49
N GLN A 28 -15.17 -8.68 -5.11
CA GLN A 28 -15.40 -8.33 -3.70
C GLN A 28 -16.15 -9.39 -2.89
N ASN A 29 -16.98 -10.21 -3.53
CA ASN A 29 -17.79 -11.26 -2.88
C ASN A 29 -17.20 -12.67 -3.04
N ILE A 30 -15.98 -12.79 -3.57
CA ILE A 30 -15.30 -14.08 -3.82
C ILE A 30 -14.18 -14.24 -2.82
N ASP A 31 -14.27 -15.26 -1.96
CA ASP A 31 -13.27 -15.56 -0.92
C ASP A 31 -11.94 -16.05 -1.54
N PHE A 32 -10.82 -15.87 -0.82
CA PHE A 32 -9.52 -16.38 -1.22
C PHE A 32 -9.44 -17.92 -1.29
N LYS A 33 -10.40 -18.63 -0.70
CA LYS A 33 -10.52 -20.09 -0.85
C LYS A 33 -11.02 -20.49 -2.22
N GLU A 34 -11.86 -19.67 -2.84
CA GLU A 34 -12.40 -19.90 -4.19
C GLU A 34 -11.42 -19.40 -5.26
N VAL A 35 -10.95 -18.18 -5.12
CA VAL A 35 -9.93 -17.59 -6.00
C VAL A 35 -8.76 -17.13 -5.13
N PRO A 36 -7.62 -17.84 -5.14
CA PRO A 36 -6.45 -17.51 -4.34
C PRO A 36 -5.96 -16.08 -4.55
N PHE A 37 -5.26 -15.56 -3.53
CA PHE A 37 -4.59 -14.25 -3.60
C PHE A 37 -3.68 -14.18 -4.83
N ASN A 38 -3.78 -13.12 -5.61
CA ASN A 38 -3.08 -12.95 -6.87
C ASN A 38 -2.46 -11.55 -7.03
N GLU A 39 -1.82 -11.30 -8.17
CA GLU A 39 -1.09 -10.06 -8.45
C GLU A 39 -2.01 -8.84 -8.52
N VAL A 40 -3.28 -9.02 -8.92
CA VAL A 40 -4.25 -7.91 -8.97
C VAL A 40 -4.69 -7.54 -7.56
N ASP A 41 -4.89 -8.51 -6.67
CA ASP A 41 -5.11 -8.25 -5.25
C ASP A 41 -3.93 -7.49 -4.63
N ALA A 42 -2.70 -7.89 -4.97
CA ALA A 42 -1.52 -7.20 -4.51
C ALA A 42 -1.46 -5.74 -4.99
N LEU A 43 -1.88 -5.48 -6.25
CA LEU A 43 -2.01 -4.11 -6.77
C LEU A 43 -3.07 -3.32 -6.01
N VAL A 44 -4.23 -3.94 -5.73
CA VAL A 44 -5.29 -3.35 -4.91
C VAL A 44 -4.75 -2.95 -3.54
N LEU A 45 -4.05 -3.86 -2.86
CA LEU A 45 -3.48 -3.59 -1.54
C LEU A 45 -2.33 -2.56 -1.60
N ALA A 46 -1.58 -2.48 -2.71
CA ALA A 46 -0.58 -1.44 -2.91
C ALA A 46 -1.22 -0.03 -2.98
N MET A 47 -2.45 0.08 -3.51
CA MET A 47 -3.16 1.36 -3.58
C MET A 47 -3.62 1.86 -2.20
N VAL A 48 -3.78 0.99 -1.21
CA VAL A 48 -4.16 1.37 0.15
C VAL A 48 -3.16 2.35 0.76
N SER A 49 -1.87 2.24 0.43
CA SER A 49 -0.84 3.15 0.95
C SER A 49 -1.01 4.61 0.53
N TYR A 50 -1.82 4.89 -0.50
CA TYR A 50 -2.12 6.26 -0.93
C TYR A 50 -3.31 6.90 -0.20
N PHE A 51 -4.04 6.12 0.60
CA PHE A 51 -5.14 6.66 1.38
C PHE A 51 -4.60 7.59 2.49
N PRO A 52 -5.24 8.75 2.73
CA PRO A 52 -4.76 9.76 3.67
C PRO A 52 -5.12 9.41 5.13
N PHE A 53 -4.51 8.37 5.69
CA PHE A 53 -4.77 7.95 7.07
C PHE A 53 -4.45 9.05 8.09
N ASP A 54 -3.46 9.89 7.79
CA ASP A 54 -3.07 11.04 8.62
C ASP A 54 -4.10 12.17 8.66
N GLU A 55 -5.06 12.18 7.74
CA GLU A 55 -6.16 13.15 7.72
C GLU A 55 -7.42 12.65 8.47
N LEU A 56 -7.41 11.39 8.97
CA LEU A 56 -8.51 10.86 9.76
C LEU A 56 -8.51 11.44 11.18
N LYS A 57 -9.72 11.64 11.74
CA LYS A 57 -9.88 12.00 13.15
C LYS A 57 -9.52 10.82 14.06
N ASP A 58 -9.02 11.12 15.25
CA ASP A 58 -8.67 10.15 16.29
C ASP A 58 -7.83 9.00 15.73
N GLN A 59 -6.63 9.33 15.28
CA GLN A 59 -5.71 8.37 14.68
C GLN A 59 -5.40 7.21 15.64
N LYS A 60 -5.32 6.02 15.07
CA LYS A 60 -5.01 4.77 15.77
C LYS A 60 -3.88 4.05 15.08
N ASP A 61 -3.15 3.25 15.84
CA ASP A 61 -2.12 2.35 15.28
C ASP A 61 -2.72 1.23 14.44
N ILE A 62 -3.95 0.81 14.76
CA ILE A 62 -4.65 -0.27 14.06
C ILE A 62 -6.13 0.08 13.93
N TYR A 63 -6.66 -0.06 12.73
CA TYR A 63 -8.09 0.02 12.41
C TYR A 63 -8.61 -1.35 11.98
N SER A 64 -9.77 -1.76 12.49
CA SER A 64 -10.57 -2.79 11.81
C SER A 64 -11.22 -2.22 10.55
N SER A 65 -11.67 -3.10 9.63
CA SER A 65 -12.43 -2.66 8.45
C SER A 65 -13.67 -1.84 8.80
N GLU A 66 -14.38 -2.21 9.87
CA GLU A 66 -15.58 -1.51 10.32
C GLU A 66 -15.26 -0.10 10.85
N GLU A 67 -14.23 -0.01 11.72
CA GLU A 67 -13.79 1.26 12.27
C GLU A 67 -13.27 2.20 11.16
N LEU A 68 -12.46 1.69 10.25
CA LEU A 68 -11.93 2.47 9.15
C LEU A 68 -13.05 2.97 8.24
N LEU A 69 -14.02 2.09 7.90
CA LEU A 69 -15.17 2.48 7.09
C LEU A 69 -15.99 3.59 7.74
N LYS A 70 -16.22 3.51 9.06
CA LYS A 70 -16.88 4.58 9.81
C LYS A 70 -16.12 5.89 9.69
N ARG A 71 -14.79 5.88 9.90
CA ARG A 71 -13.94 7.09 9.79
C ARG A 71 -13.92 7.66 8.38
N ILE A 72 -13.89 6.82 7.35
CA ILE A 72 -13.94 7.26 5.95
C ILE A 72 -15.28 7.93 5.63
N ASN A 73 -16.39 7.43 6.17
CA ASN A 73 -17.70 8.03 5.96
C ASN A 73 -17.86 9.40 6.67
N GLU A 74 -17.14 9.61 7.77
CA GLU A 74 -17.06 10.90 8.49
C GLU A 74 -16.04 11.86 7.85
N TYR A 75 -15.12 11.34 7.03
CA TYR A 75 -14.06 12.12 6.40
C TYR A 75 -14.64 13.06 5.34
N LYS A 76 -14.40 14.36 5.54
CA LYS A 76 -14.79 15.41 4.58
C LYS A 76 -13.62 15.68 3.65
N ALA A 77 -13.65 15.07 2.49
CA ALA A 77 -12.66 15.32 1.47
C ALA A 77 -12.60 16.83 1.11
N PRO A 78 -11.42 17.41 0.93
CA PRO A 78 -11.29 18.78 0.46
C PRO A 78 -12.02 19.00 -0.86
N LYS A 79 -12.62 20.19 -1.07
CA LYS A 79 -13.37 20.50 -2.30
C LYS A 79 -12.56 20.32 -3.58
N ASN A 80 -11.24 20.47 -3.51
CA ASN A 80 -10.32 20.35 -4.63
C ASN A 80 -9.57 19.02 -4.63
N ILE A 81 -10.13 17.97 -4.01
CA ILE A 81 -9.53 16.64 -4.05
C ILE A 81 -9.52 16.14 -5.50
N GLY A 82 -8.36 15.76 -6.00
CA GLY A 82 -8.25 15.22 -7.36
C GLY A 82 -8.89 13.84 -7.48
N GLU A 83 -9.40 13.51 -8.67
CA GLU A 83 -10.04 12.23 -9.00
C GLU A 83 -9.22 11.01 -8.52
N ARG A 84 -7.90 11.05 -8.68
CA ARG A 84 -7.00 9.97 -8.25
C ARG A 84 -7.12 9.71 -6.73
N LYS A 85 -7.20 10.74 -5.90
CA LYS A 85 -7.38 10.59 -4.45
C LYS A 85 -8.77 10.03 -4.11
N LEU A 86 -9.80 10.44 -4.84
CA LEU A 86 -11.15 9.88 -4.69
C LEU A 86 -11.15 8.38 -4.99
N ASN A 87 -10.45 7.96 -6.03
CA ASN A 87 -10.31 6.54 -6.37
C ASN A 87 -9.63 5.73 -5.26
N TYR A 88 -8.60 6.26 -4.58
CA TYR A 88 -7.98 5.57 -3.44
C TYR A 88 -8.93 5.44 -2.24
N ILE A 89 -9.74 6.47 -1.97
CA ILE A 89 -10.78 6.42 -0.93
C ILE A 89 -11.80 5.32 -1.26
N GLU A 90 -12.26 5.26 -2.51
CA GLU A 90 -13.22 4.25 -2.95
C GLU A 90 -12.65 2.83 -2.88
N VAL A 91 -11.40 2.63 -3.31
CA VAL A 91 -10.69 1.34 -3.16
C VAL A 91 -10.73 0.88 -1.69
N VAL A 92 -10.37 1.73 -0.74
CA VAL A 92 -10.35 1.36 0.69
C VAL A 92 -11.76 1.09 1.21
N LYS A 93 -12.78 1.86 0.77
CA LYS A 93 -14.19 1.60 1.13
C LYS A 93 -14.66 0.22 0.65
N ILE A 94 -14.34 -0.14 -0.60
CA ILE A 94 -14.72 -1.45 -1.14
C ILE A 94 -14.00 -2.57 -0.40
N ILE A 95 -12.70 -2.43 -0.13
CA ILE A 95 -11.94 -3.40 0.68
C ILE A 95 -12.61 -3.61 2.03
N CYS A 96 -12.97 -2.54 2.73
CA CYS A 96 -13.60 -2.63 4.05
C CYS A 96 -14.97 -3.33 4.04
N ARG A 97 -15.70 -3.33 2.92
CA ARG A 97 -17.02 -3.94 2.77
C ARG A 97 -16.98 -5.33 2.15
N SER A 98 -15.87 -5.69 1.52
CA SER A 98 -15.78 -6.90 0.71
C SER A 98 -15.65 -8.16 1.54
N LEU A 99 -16.24 -9.26 1.07
CA LEU A 99 -16.02 -10.60 1.62
C LEU A 99 -14.56 -11.05 1.36
N ARG A 100 -14.00 -10.69 0.21
CA ARG A 100 -12.64 -11.06 -0.20
C ARG A 100 -11.57 -10.60 0.78
N PHE A 101 -11.72 -9.38 1.32
CA PHE A 101 -10.79 -8.81 2.30
C PHE A 101 -11.42 -8.74 3.70
N LYS A 102 -12.38 -9.64 3.97
CA LYS A 102 -13.10 -9.67 5.24
C LYS A 102 -12.13 -9.71 6.43
N HIS A 103 -12.44 -8.91 7.44
CA HIS A 103 -11.64 -8.78 8.64
C HIS A 103 -10.21 -8.21 8.42
N ALA A 104 -9.96 -7.55 7.31
CA ALA A 104 -8.72 -6.82 7.16
C ALA A 104 -8.53 -5.82 8.30
N LYS A 105 -7.30 -5.76 8.82
CA LYS A 105 -6.87 -4.72 9.75
C LYS A 105 -5.83 -3.86 9.06
N PHE A 106 -5.90 -2.56 9.26
CA PHE A 106 -5.00 -1.58 8.69
C PHE A 106 -4.14 -1.05 9.82
N ALA A 107 -2.85 -1.36 9.78
CA ALA A 107 -1.97 -1.22 10.93
C ALA A 107 -0.71 -0.43 10.59
N TRP A 108 -0.20 0.27 11.59
CA TRP A 108 1.11 0.92 11.59
C TRP A 108 1.33 1.85 10.40
N PHE A 109 0.33 2.65 10.10
CA PHE A 109 0.50 3.69 9.10
C PHE A 109 1.65 4.62 9.51
N LYS A 110 2.57 4.82 8.58
CA LYS A 110 3.71 5.70 8.77
C LYS A 110 3.84 6.63 7.57
N LYS A 111 3.99 7.93 7.86
CA LYS A 111 4.24 8.95 6.85
C LYS A 111 5.32 9.89 7.34
N GLU A 112 6.34 10.08 6.54
CA GLU A 112 7.46 10.97 6.83
C GLU A 112 7.78 11.85 5.64
N ARG A 113 8.05 13.11 5.93
CA ARG A 113 8.51 14.09 4.95
C ARG A 113 9.67 14.87 5.53
N ASP A 114 10.78 14.91 4.80
CA ASP A 114 11.97 15.67 5.16
C ASP A 114 12.46 16.42 3.91
N VAL A 115 12.24 17.73 3.90
CA VAL A 115 12.59 18.59 2.77
C VAL A 115 14.11 18.71 2.61
N VAL A 116 14.85 18.73 3.75
CA VAL A 116 16.31 18.88 3.75
C VAL A 116 16.96 17.67 3.09
N ASN A 117 16.57 16.47 3.51
CA ASN A 117 17.11 15.23 3.01
C ASN A 117 16.35 14.70 1.76
N SER A 118 15.39 15.46 1.23
CA SER A 118 14.57 15.07 0.08
C SER A 118 13.87 13.72 0.28
N LYS A 119 13.29 13.47 1.49
CA LYS A 119 12.57 12.23 1.83
C LYS A 119 11.06 12.42 1.72
N GLN A 120 10.40 11.55 0.96
CA GLN A 120 8.94 11.38 0.95
C GLN A 120 8.64 9.88 1.13
N PHE A 121 8.25 9.50 2.33
CA PHE A 121 7.96 8.12 2.71
C PHE A 121 6.53 7.97 3.22
N GLN A 122 5.87 6.89 2.83
CA GLN A 122 4.58 6.48 3.37
C GLN A 122 4.42 4.98 3.24
N ALA A 123 3.94 4.32 4.29
CA ALA A 123 3.72 2.88 4.32
C ALA A 123 2.56 2.52 5.25
N ILE A 124 2.00 1.35 5.01
CA ILE A 124 0.98 0.74 5.87
C ILE A 124 1.08 -0.78 5.79
N THR A 125 0.70 -1.46 6.84
CA THR A 125 0.56 -2.92 6.87
C THR A 125 -0.92 -3.30 6.90
N ILE A 126 -1.35 -4.12 5.95
CA ILE A 126 -2.70 -4.70 5.89
C ILE A 126 -2.60 -6.14 6.39
N ILE A 127 -3.29 -6.45 7.49
CA ILE A 127 -3.30 -7.77 8.11
C ILE A 127 -4.58 -8.47 7.68
N LEU A 128 -4.44 -9.62 7.06
CA LEU A 128 -5.50 -10.53 6.65
C LEU A 128 -5.40 -11.83 7.46
N HIS A 129 -6.43 -12.68 7.39
CA HIS A 129 -6.50 -13.88 8.24
C HIS A 129 -5.23 -14.75 8.16
N ASP A 130 -4.71 -14.99 6.95
CA ASP A 130 -3.59 -15.93 6.74
C ASP A 130 -2.26 -15.24 6.41
N PHE A 131 -2.26 -13.93 6.18
CA PHE A 131 -1.06 -13.21 5.79
C PHE A 131 -1.12 -11.71 6.11
N ALA A 132 0.03 -11.06 6.08
CA ALA A 132 0.14 -9.62 6.06
C ALA A 132 0.63 -9.13 4.70
N TYR A 133 0.20 -7.94 4.30
CA TYR A 133 0.70 -7.22 3.14
C TYR A 133 1.27 -5.88 3.58
N VAL A 134 2.57 -5.70 3.41
CA VAL A 134 3.25 -4.42 3.65
C VAL A 134 3.22 -3.61 2.37
N SER A 135 2.55 -2.48 2.41
CA SER A 135 2.33 -1.59 1.27
C SER A 135 3.17 -0.33 1.40
N PHE A 136 4.06 -0.10 0.45
CA PHE A 136 4.81 1.14 0.31
C PHE A 136 4.19 2.05 -0.74
N CYS A 137 3.99 3.31 -0.36
CA CYS A 137 3.47 4.33 -1.25
C CYS A 137 4.50 4.74 -2.29
N GLY A 138 4.04 5.03 -3.49
CA GLY A 138 4.85 5.62 -4.53
C GLY A 138 5.03 7.13 -4.36
N THR A 139 5.55 7.76 -5.41
CA THR A 139 5.73 9.21 -5.47
C THR A 139 4.38 9.91 -5.38
N ASP A 140 4.26 10.85 -4.46
CA ASP A 140 3.12 11.76 -4.42
C ASP A 140 3.27 12.88 -5.47
N SER A 141 2.26 13.73 -5.61
CA SER A 141 2.26 14.84 -6.58
C SER A 141 3.07 16.06 -6.13
N THR A 142 3.86 15.94 -5.05
CA THR A 142 4.66 17.06 -4.52
C THR A 142 6.03 17.16 -5.20
N THR A 143 6.58 18.37 -5.22
CA THR A 143 7.97 18.60 -5.67
C THR A 143 8.98 17.77 -4.88
N LEU A 144 8.73 17.57 -3.58
CA LEU A 144 9.57 16.76 -2.73
C LEU A 144 9.62 15.30 -3.19
N GLY A 145 8.45 14.71 -3.48
CA GLY A 145 8.36 13.35 -3.99
C GLY A 145 9.08 13.18 -5.32
N TRP A 146 8.88 14.11 -6.25
CA TRP A 146 9.57 14.10 -7.54
C TRP A 146 11.08 14.26 -7.42
N LYS A 147 11.56 15.14 -6.51
CA LYS A 147 12.99 15.31 -6.25
C LYS A 147 13.63 14.02 -5.75
N GLU A 148 13.01 13.31 -4.81
CA GLU A 148 13.53 12.02 -4.36
C GLU A 148 13.50 10.96 -5.46
N ASP A 149 12.48 10.96 -6.30
CA ASP A 149 12.36 10.04 -7.43
C ASP A 149 13.50 10.24 -8.45
N PHE A 150 13.84 11.49 -8.75
CA PHE A 150 15.03 11.80 -9.56
C PHE A 150 16.34 11.35 -8.88
N ASN A 151 16.46 11.57 -7.56
CA ASN A 151 17.63 11.12 -6.81
C ASN A 151 17.84 9.61 -6.90
N MET A 152 16.79 8.83 -7.03
CA MET A 152 16.88 7.39 -7.22
C MET A 152 17.61 6.98 -8.52
N ALA A 153 17.69 7.86 -9.52
CA ALA A 153 18.41 7.58 -10.76
C ALA A 153 19.94 7.71 -10.62
N TYR A 154 20.40 8.46 -9.61
CA TYR A 154 21.82 8.83 -9.46
C TYR A 154 22.45 8.33 -8.18
N LEU A 155 21.64 8.11 -7.12
CA LEU A 155 22.13 7.68 -5.82
C LEU A 155 21.93 6.17 -5.65
N ASP A 156 22.91 5.53 -5.04
CA ASP A 156 22.83 4.10 -4.69
C ASP A 156 21.68 3.81 -3.72
N THR A 157 21.41 4.77 -2.83
CA THR A 157 20.35 4.65 -1.82
C THR A 157 19.77 6.03 -1.52
N VAL A 158 18.45 6.12 -1.43
CA VAL A 158 17.73 7.33 -1.01
C VAL A 158 17.12 7.17 0.38
N PRO A 159 16.81 8.28 1.09
CA PRO A 159 16.30 8.23 2.46
C PRO A 159 15.06 7.36 2.65
N SER A 160 14.12 7.34 1.71
CA SER A 160 12.93 6.50 1.79
C SER A 160 13.24 5.00 1.67
N GLU A 161 14.32 4.59 0.99
CA GLU A 161 14.74 3.19 0.97
C GLU A 161 15.26 2.73 2.34
N ILE A 162 16.00 3.58 3.03
CA ILE A 162 16.46 3.32 4.41
C ILE A 162 15.25 3.17 5.33
N GLU A 163 14.27 4.05 5.18
CA GLU A 163 13.06 4.02 5.99
C GLU A 163 12.19 2.80 5.69
N ALA A 164 12.11 2.38 4.43
CA ALA A 164 11.40 1.16 4.05
C ALA A 164 12.03 -0.11 4.66
N ILE A 165 13.36 -0.15 4.72
CA ILE A 165 14.09 -1.25 5.39
C ILE A 165 13.74 -1.28 6.88
N ARG A 166 13.79 -0.13 7.56
CA ARG A 166 13.47 -0.03 8.99
C ARG A 166 12.01 -0.44 9.25
N TYR A 167 11.08 0.12 8.49
CA TYR A 167 9.67 -0.21 8.62
C TYR A 167 9.41 -1.71 8.48
N LEU A 168 9.98 -2.35 7.45
CA LEU A 168 9.79 -3.78 7.22
C LEU A 168 10.46 -4.63 8.31
N GLN A 169 11.61 -4.20 8.84
CA GLN A 169 12.27 -4.85 9.97
C GLN A 169 11.43 -4.75 11.23
N ASP A 170 10.87 -3.58 11.54
CA ASP A 170 10.02 -3.36 12.72
C ASP A 170 8.77 -4.25 12.64
N VAL A 171 8.11 -4.30 11.49
CA VAL A 171 6.94 -5.16 11.27
C VAL A 171 7.31 -6.65 11.43
N SER A 172 8.41 -7.10 10.84
CA SER A 172 8.80 -8.50 10.88
C SER A 172 9.38 -8.95 12.23
N TYR A 173 9.94 -8.03 13.01
CA TYR A 173 10.49 -8.31 14.34
C TYR A 173 9.40 -8.36 15.41
N ASN A 174 8.45 -7.43 15.37
CA ASN A 174 7.43 -7.31 16.40
C ASN A 174 6.22 -8.23 16.18
N PHE A 175 6.05 -8.78 14.97
CA PHE A 175 4.88 -9.56 14.61
C PHE A 175 5.24 -10.81 13.82
N VAL A 176 4.62 -11.93 14.23
CA VAL A 176 4.80 -13.23 13.55
C VAL A 176 3.61 -13.48 12.64
N PHE A 177 3.85 -13.50 11.33
CA PHE A 177 2.86 -13.86 10.33
C PHE A 177 3.23 -15.18 9.65
N LYS A 178 2.24 -16.00 9.30
CA LYS A 178 2.47 -17.22 8.50
C LYS A 178 3.09 -16.90 7.13
N LYS A 179 2.62 -15.81 6.52
CA LYS A 179 3.14 -15.28 5.25
C LYS A 179 3.13 -13.76 5.34
N MET A 180 4.13 -13.14 4.71
CA MET A 180 4.18 -11.70 4.54
C MET A 180 4.50 -11.37 3.09
N TYR A 181 3.60 -10.62 2.46
CA TYR A 181 3.81 -10.05 1.15
C TYR A 181 4.30 -8.61 1.31
N VAL A 182 5.14 -8.19 0.40
CA VAL A 182 5.67 -6.82 0.38
C VAL A 182 5.47 -6.26 -1.02
N GLY A 183 4.91 -5.09 -1.13
CA GLY A 183 4.66 -4.50 -2.43
C GLY A 183 4.44 -3.01 -2.38
N GLY A 184 4.23 -2.42 -3.55
CA GLY A 184 3.97 -1.01 -3.73
C GLY A 184 3.86 -0.69 -5.21
N HIS A 185 3.30 0.47 -5.50
CA HIS A 185 3.17 0.98 -6.87
C HIS A 185 4.26 2.02 -7.15
N SER A 186 4.83 2.03 -8.36
CA SER A 186 5.84 3.00 -8.80
C SER A 186 7.09 2.98 -7.89
N LYS A 187 7.52 4.10 -7.33
CA LYS A 187 8.57 4.20 -6.31
C LYS A 187 8.38 3.18 -5.18
N GLY A 188 7.14 3.00 -4.71
CA GLY A 188 6.81 2.02 -3.67
C GLY A 188 7.21 0.59 -4.01
N GLY A 189 7.16 0.21 -5.28
CA GLY A 189 7.66 -1.09 -5.75
C GLY A 189 9.17 -1.23 -5.59
N ARG A 190 9.95 -0.18 -5.86
CA ARG A 190 11.39 -0.14 -5.61
C ARG A 190 11.69 -0.24 -4.11
N LEU A 191 10.95 0.50 -3.28
CA LEU A 191 11.08 0.44 -1.81
C LEU A 191 10.83 -0.98 -1.31
N ALA A 192 9.80 -1.65 -1.80
CA ALA A 192 9.47 -3.03 -1.46
C ALA A 192 10.62 -4.01 -1.78
N ILE A 193 11.17 -3.92 -2.98
CA ILE A 193 12.29 -4.76 -3.43
C ILE A 193 13.52 -4.52 -2.55
N THR A 194 13.88 -3.27 -2.31
CA THR A 194 15.06 -2.90 -1.51
C THR A 194 14.93 -3.39 -0.07
N ALA A 195 13.76 -3.15 0.55
CA ALA A 195 13.51 -3.57 1.93
C ALA A 195 13.56 -5.10 2.08
N ALA A 196 12.89 -5.84 1.18
CA ALA A 196 12.84 -7.29 1.25
C ALA A 196 14.20 -7.95 0.97
N LYS A 197 15.01 -7.42 0.04
CA LYS A 197 16.39 -7.89 -0.19
C LYS A 197 17.27 -7.77 1.06
N ARG A 198 17.09 -6.71 1.85
CA ARG A 198 17.86 -6.49 3.08
C ARG A 198 17.41 -7.43 4.20
N LEU A 199 16.12 -7.73 4.30
CA LEU A 199 15.61 -8.63 5.31
C LEU A 199 16.08 -10.07 5.09
N ASN A 200 16.17 -10.54 3.84
CA ASN A 200 16.63 -11.88 3.47
C ASN A 200 18.15 -12.11 3.61
N LYS A 201 18.94 -11.07 3.85
CA LYS A 201 20.41 -11.18 4.03
C LYS A 201 20.84 -11.39 5.48
N ARG A 202 19.88 -11.57 6.38
CA ARG A 202 20.11 -11.92 7.79
C ARG A 202 19.71 -13.37 8.03
#